data_bf6eb4c4273f95d78682cfdfb15a6c50
#
_entry.id   bf6eb4c4273f95d78682cfdfb15a6c50
#
_cell.length_a   1.000
_cell.length_b   1.000
_cell.length_c   1.000
_cell.angle_alpha   90.00
_cell.angle_beta   90.00
_cell.angle_gamma   90.00
#
_symmetry.space_group_name_H-M   'P 1'
#
loop_
_entity.id
_entity.type
_entity.pdbx_description
1 polymer ?
#
loop_
_entity_poly.entity_id
_entity_poly.type
_entity_poly.pdbx_seq_one_letter_code
_entity_poly.pdbx_strand_id
1 'polypeptide(L)'
;MIHVGIDASSWGNERGFGRFTRSLVFALAGRDRGFRYTLLFDTPPDRPVPPGVEVIVAGAGQSMAAAASGKGARGGADMWAQSRAAARLGADVLFFPAHYSFFPVLSRVPKVVCLHDTIPERFPDLIFPTKRNELFWRTKTWLALQQARRVMTVSQASAADISALLKVRRDRIDVVTEGAEATFRPIPDPARHAAARARHGIPEGVPLLVYVGGFNRHKNVLRLIEAMPAILAACPDIHLAIVGRTTGARFWDNIDELRAGASRDARASGRILFTGEIADEEMADLLNAASALVMPSLWEGFGLPALEAMSCGTPVLAANRGSLPEVVGDAGLYFEPEDAAELAARAAELITTPGLQQTLSTRALARAQQFGWDRAADLAERSFRRALDG
;
A
#
# COMPACT_ATOMS: atom_id res chain seq x y z
N MET A 1 -5.00 30.41 10.57
CA MET A 1 -4.40 29.06 10.62
C MET A 1 -5.55 28.06 10.49
N ILE A 2 -5.52 27.20 9.46
CA ILE A 2 -6.58 26.22 9.23
C ILE A 2 -6.38 25.03 10.18
N HIS A 3 -7.42 24.66 10.92
CA HIS A 3 -7.39 23.52 11.84
C HIS A 3 -7.95 22.26 11.17
N VAL A 4 -7.12 21.23 11.04
CA VAL A 4 -7.51 19.95 10.46
C VAL A 4 -7.56 18.89 11.57
N GLY A 5 -8.74 18.32 11.80
CA GLY A 5 -8.91 17.13 12.65
C GLY A 5 -8.72 15.89 11.83
N ILE A 6 -7.81 14.99 12.22
CA ILE A 6 -7.44 13.80 11.46
C ILE A 6 -7.86 12.54 12.22
N ASP A 7 -8.64 11.67 11.59
CA ASP A 7 -8.90 10.32 12.12
C ASP A 7 -7.61 9.50 12.12
N ALA A 8 -7.10 9.21 13.29
CA ALA A 8 -5.88 8.43 13.49
C ALA A 8 -6.16 6.96 13.89
N SER A 9 -7.38 6.47 13.71
CA SER A 9 -7.73 5.07 14.05
C SER A 9 -6.96 4.03 13.23
N SER A 10 -6.39 4.43 12.09
CA SER A 10 -5.52 3.58 11.26
C SER A 10 -4.04 3.59 11.67
N TRP A 11 -3.65 4.38 12.67
CA TRP A 11 -2.25 4.64 13.05
C TRP A 11 -1.46 3.38 13.37
N GLY A 12 -2.02 2.48 14.17
CA GLY A 12 -1.40 1.21 14.54
C GLY A 12 -1.46 0.13 13.44
N ASN A 13 -2.08 0.41 12.29
CA ASN A 13 -2.15 -0.56 11.20
C ASN A 13 -0.77 -0.69 10.50
N GLU A 14 -0.25 -1.91 10.43
CA GLU A 14 1.05 -2.20 9.81
C GLU A 14 1.00 -2.27 8.27
N ARG A 15 -0.21 -2.30 7.70
CA ARG A 15 -0.43 -2.33 6.26
C ARG A 15 -0.34 -0.93 5.63
N GLY A 16 -0.46 -0.83 4.32
CA GLY A 16 -0.34 0.40 3.53
C GLY A 16 -1.14 1.59 4.06
N PHE A 17 -2.38 1.36 4.54
CA PHE A 17 -3.21 2.44 5.11
C PHE A 17 -2.62 3.11 6.34
N GLY A 18 -2.04 2.33 7.26
CA GLY A 18 -1.40 2.89 8.43
C GLY A 18 -0.09 3.59 8.09
N ARG A 19 0.69 3.03 7.16
CA ARG A 19 1.90 3.68 6.64
C ARG A 19 1.55 5.01 5.98
N PHE A 20 0.60 5.03 5.06
CA PHE A 20 0.10 6.27 4.44
C PHE A 20 -0.31 7.31 5.49
N THR A 21 -1.13 6.91 6.46
CA THR A 21 -1.60 7.83 7.50
C THR A 21 -0.44 8.44 8.28
N ARG A 22 0.49 7.62 8.77
CA ARG A 22 1.64 8.11 9.55
C ARG A 22 2.54 9.01 8.72
N SER A 23 2.99 8.53 7.57
CA SER A 23 3.97 9.24 6.75
C SER A 23 3.41 10.56 6.22
N LEU A 24 2.14 10.59 5.78
CA LEU A 24 1.49 11.83 5.38
C LEU A 24 1.37 12.80 6.57
N VAL A 25 0.96 12.33 7.76
CA VAL A 25 0.80 13.20 8.94
C VAL A 25 2.15 13.73 9.41
N PHE A 26 3.21 12.92 9.40
CA PHE A 26 4.56 13.41 9.71
C PHE A 26 5.00 14.50 8.72
N ALA A 27 4.77 14.30 7.43
CA ALA A 27 5.09 15.28 6.41
C ALA A 27 4.26 16.58 6.56
N LEU A 28 2.98 16.47 6.89
CA LEU A 28 2.11 17.62 7.13
C LEU A 28 2.54 18.42 8.37
N ALA A 29 2.82 17.73 9.49
CA ALA A 29 3.17 18.35 10.76
C ALA A 29 4.56 19.02 10.76
N GLY A 30 5.50 18.52 9.95
CA GLY A 30 6.84 19.10 9.80
C GLY A 30 6.88 20.44 9.06
N ARG A 31 5.73 21.04 8.70
CA ARG A 31 5.64 22.21 7.82
C ARG A 31 4.90 23.37 8.48
N ASP A 32 5.47 24.57 8.40
CA ASP A 32 4.79 25.80 8.81
C ASP A 32 4.11 26.47 7.60
N ARG A 33 2.89 26.05 7.28
CA ARG A 33 2.10 26.57 6.13
C ARG A 33 0.69 27.06 6.49
N GLY A 34 0.54 27.48 7.74
CA GLY A 34 -0.71 28.01 8.24
C GLY A 34 -1.76 26.93 8.52
N PHE A 35 -1.34 25.72 8.79
CA PHE A 35 -2.17 24.62 9.28
C PHE A 35 -1.79 24.25 10.71
N ARG A 36 -2.78 23.75 11.46
CA ARG A 36 -2.58 23.03 12.70
C ARG A 36 -3.36 21.72 12.63
N TYR A 37 -2.84 20.70 13.28
CA TYR A 37 -3.38 19.35 13.20
C TYR A 37 -3.71 18.81 14.59
N THR A 38 -4.86 18.13 14.71
CA THR A 38 -5.24 17.35 15.89
C THR A 38 -5.53 15.93 15.45
N LEU A 39 -4.89 14.95 16.07
CA LEU A 39 -5.10 13.53 15.81
C LEU A 39 -6.15 12.97 16.76
N LEU A 40 -7.18 12.35 16.19
CA LEU A 40 -8.25 11.70 16.93
C LEU A 40 -8.03 10.18 16.90
N PHE A 41 -7.67 9.62 18.05
CA PHE A 41 -7.44 8.19 18.24
C PHE A 41 -8.66 7.50 18.87
N ASP A 42 -8.85 6.23 18.54
CA ASP A 42 -9.78 5.32 19.24
C ASP A 42 -9.16 4.68 20.50
N THR A 43 -7.83 4.48 20.47
CA THR A 43 -7.01 3.99 21.59
C THR A 43 -5.73 4.82 21.68
N PRO A 44 -5.05 4.90 22.83
CA PRO A 44 -3.76 5.59 22.91
C PRO A 44 -2.81 5.13 21.79
N PRO A 45 -2.04 6.06 21.19
CA PRO A 45 -1.11 5.71 20.13
C PRO A 45 -0.04 4.73 20.63
N ASP A 46 0.18 3.65 19.90
CA ASP A 46 1.20 2.63 20.12
C ASP A 46 2.53 2.92 19.41
N ARG A 47 2.58 4.01 18.64
CA ARG A 47 3.73 4.46 17.85
C ARG A 47 3.93 5.97 18.02
N PRO A 48 5.16 6.48 17.79
CA PRO A 48 5.44 7.92 17.87
C PRO A 48 4.48 8.75 17.03
N VAL A 49 4.11 9.91 17.55
CA VAL A 49 3.36 10.95 16.84
C VAL A 49 4.27 12.16 16.57
N PRO A 50 4.02 12.96 15.54
CA PRO A 50 4.85 14.12 15.26
C PRO A 50 4.82 15.12 16.42
N PRO A 51 5.94 15.80 16.73
CA PRO A 51 5.97 16.84 17.76
C PRO A 51 5.06 18.00 17.36
N GLY A 52 4.45 18.63 18.37
CA GLY A 52 3.59 19.81 18.18
C GLY A 52 2.17 19.50 17.67
N VAL A 53 1.82 18.24 17.45
CA VAL A 53 0.47 17.83 17.07
C VAL A 53 -0.32 17.46 18.32
N GLU A 54 -1.52 18.01 18.44
CA GLU A 54 -2.44 17.68 19.52
C GLU A 54 -3.01 16.27 19.34
N VAL A 55 -3.13 15.52 20.43
CA VAL A 55 -3.66 14.16 20.48
C VAL A 55 -4.89 14.09 21.34
N ILE A 56 -6.00 13.58 20.81
CA ILE A 56 -7.23 13.29 21.54
C ILE A 56 -7.53 11.81 21.42
N VAL A 57 -7.79 11.14 22.54
CA VAL A 57 -8.23 9.75 22.60
C VAL A 57 -9.72 9.72 22.94
N ALA A 58 -10.55 9.19 22.04
CA ALA A 58 -12.01 9.20 22.18
C ALA A 58 -12.65 7.84 21.90
N GLY A 59 -12.04 6.77 22.37
CA GLY A 59 -12.59 5.41 22.28
C GLY A 59 -12.96 4.85 23.64
N ALA A 60 -13.83 3.83 23.67
CA ALA A 60 -14.25 3.10 24.86
C ALA A 60 -13.44 1.81 25.10
N GLY A 61 -12.36 1.55 24.33
CA GLY A 61 -11.41 0.48 24.63
C GLY A 61 -11.11 -0.55 23.53
N GLN A 62 -11.70 -0.47 22.34
CA GLN A 62 -11.35 -1.38 21.22
C GLN A 62 -10.76 -0.64 20.02
N SER A 63 -9.53 -1.00 19.64
CA SER A 63 -8.87 -0.37 18.48
C SER A 63 -9.42 -0.88 17.15
N MET A 64 -9.54 0.03 16.17
CA MET A 64 -9.85 -0.31 14.77
C MET A 64 -8.78 -1.22 14.15
N ALA A 65 -7.53 -1.06 14.53
CA ALA A 65 -6.44 -1.92 14.08
C ALA A 65 -6.66 -3.38 14.52
N ALA A 66 -7.15 -3.60 15.75
CA ALA A 66 -7.52 -4.92 16.25
C ALA A 66 -8.77 -5.48 15.53
N ALA A 67 -9.77 -4.64 15.26
CA ALA A 67 -10.97 -5.04 14.52
C ALA A 67 -10.64 -5.42 13.05
N ALA A 68 -9.75 -4.68 12.39
CA ALA A 68 -9.29 -4.99 11.03
C ALA A 68 -8.48 -6.30 10.94
N SER A 69 -7.86 -6.73 12.05
CA SER A 69 -7.15 -8.02 12.15
C SER A 69 -8.05 -9.20 12.52
N GLY A 70 -9.38 -9.01 12.62
CA GLY A 70 -10.35 -10.06 12.98
C GLY A 70 -10.42 -10.38 14.47
N LYS A 71 -9.80 -9.57 15.34
CA LYS A 71 -9.77 -9.76 16.80
C LYS A 71 -10.89 -9.02 17.56
N GLY A 72 -11.83 -8.35 16.86
CA GLY A 72 -12.95 -7.65 17.45
C GLY A 72 -13.82 -6.93 16.41
N ALA A 73 -14.99 -6.45 16.83
CA ALA A 73 -15.82 -5.53 16.03
C ALA A 73 -15.88 -4.19 16.77
N ARG A 74 -15.71 -3.09 16.05
CA ARG A 74 -15.90 -1.75 16.60
C ARG A 74 -17.33 -1.60 17.09
N GLY A 75 -17.51 -1.31 18.37
CA GLY A 75 -18.83 -1.11 18.97
C GLY A 75 -19.50 0.17 18.46
N GLY A 76 -20.84 0.18 18.43
CA GLY A 76 -21.59 1.42 18.15
C GLY A 76 -21.27 2.55 19.12
N ALA A 77 -20.94 2.21 20.39
CA ALA A 77 -20.52 3.16 21.42
C ALA A 77 -19.19 3.84 21.09
N ASP A 78 -18.20 3.10 20.55
CA ASP A 78 -16.89 3.66 20.14
C ASP A 78 -17.05 4.62 18.98
N MET A 79 -17.85 4.24 17.96
CA MET A 79 -18.15 5.11 16.82
C MET A 79 -18.87 6.40 17.26
N TRP A 80 -19.79 6.28 18.22
CA TRP A 80 -20.49 7.43 18.78
C TRP A 80 -19.55 8.37 19.56
N ALA A 81 -18.68 7.82 20.40
CA ALA A 81 -17.69 8.59 21.14
C ALA A 81 -16.77 9.39 20.21
N GLN A 82 -16.24 8.75 19.17
CA GLN A 82 -15.38 9.41 18.18
C GLN A 82 -16.15 10.44 17.35
N SER A 83 -17.37 10.12 16.90
CA SER A 83 -18.23 11.06 16.19
C SER A 83 -18.48 12.34 17.00
N ARG A 84 -18.75 12.17 18.29
CA ARG A 84 -18.98 13.27 19.23
C ARG A 84 -17.71 14.10 19.49
N ALA A 85 -16.55 13.43 19.65
CA ALA A 85 -15.27 14.10 19.80
C ALA A 85 -14.89 14.88 18.55
N ALA A 86 -15.00 14.27 17.37
CA ALA A 86 -14.76 14.96 16.09
C ALA A 86 -15.68 16.16 15.87
N ALA A 87 -16.97 16.07 16.22
CA ALA A 87 -17.91 17.18 16.11
C ALA A 87 -17.60 18.36 17.05
N ARG A 88 -16.93 18.08 18.19
CA ARG A 88 -16.57 19.09 19.21
C ARG A 88 -15.16 19.65 19.08
N LEU A 89 -14.37 19.10 18.15
CA LEU A 89 -12.97 19.48 17.98
C LEU A 89 -12.75 20.94 17.58
N GLY A 90 -13.78 21.60 17.02
CA GLY A 90 -13.64 22.96 16.50
C GLY A 90 -12.70 23.01 15.28
N ALA A 91 -12.56 21.91 14.55
CA ALA A 91 -11.79 21.84 13.34
C ALA A 91 -12.51 22.53 12.18
N ASP A 92 -11.74 23.14 11.27
CA ASP A 92 -12.24 23.70 10.02
C ASP A 92 -12.49 22.60 8.98
N VAL A 93 -11.67 21.53 8.99
CA VAL A 93 -11.79 20.36 8.13
C VAL A 93 -11.57 19.09 8.94
N LEU A 94 -12.33 18.03 8.64
CA LEU A 94 -12.07 16.68 9.14
C LEU A 94 -11.50 15.82 8.02
N PHE A 95 -10.37 15.19 8.28
CA PHE A 95 -9.70 14.28 7.35
C PHE A 95 -9.75 12.83 7.84
N PHE A 96 -10.20 11.95 6.97
CA PHE A 96 -10.20 10.50 7.16
C PHE A 96 -9.20 9.88 6.19
N PRO A 97 -7.97 9.57 6.63
CA PRO A 97 -6.90 9.04 5.77
C PRO A 97 -7.23 7.67 5.16
N ALA A 98 -8.17 6.95 5.76
CA ALA A 98 -8.63 5.65 5.28
C ALA A 98 -10.13 5.49 5.49
N HIS A 99 -10.90 5.33 4.42
CA HIS A 99 -12.36 5.20 4.52
C HIS A 99 -12.81 3.96 5.30
N TYR A 100 -11.97 2.92 5.42
CA TYR A 100 -12.32 1.76 6.24
C TYR A 100 -12.43 2.08 7.74
N SER A 101 -11.77 3.14 8.23
CA SER A 101 -11.92 3.64 9.59
C SER A 101 -13.04 4.68 9.74
N PHE A 102 -13.64 5.12 8.64
CA PHE A 102 -14.67 6.15 8.63
C PHE A 102 -15.81 5.85 9.61
N PHE A 103 -16.23 6.90 10.32
CA PHE A 103 -17.45 6.94 11.15
C PHE A 103 -18.23 8.21 10.82
N PRO A 104 -19.57 8.15 10.82
CA PRO A 104 -20.40 9.32 10.55
C PRO A 104 -20.18 10.42 11.60
N VAL A 105 -20.02 11.65 11.15
CA VAL A 105 -19.92 12.82 12.06
C VAL A 105 -21.08 13.77 11.80
N LEU A 106 -21.91 13.97 12.82
CA LEU A 106 -23.06 14.85 12.78
C LEU A 106 -22.61 16.30 13.01
N SER A 107 -21.92 16.87 12.04
CA SER A 107 -21.52 18.28 12.01
C SER A 107 -21.47 18.80 10.57
N ARG A 108 -21.54 20.13 10.42
CA ARG A 108 -21.39 20.80 9.12
C ARG A 108 -19.95 20.98 8.67
N VAL A 109 -18.99 20.61 9.50
CA VAL A 109 -17.56 20.66 9.15
C VAL A 109 -17.31 19.84 7.89
N PRO A 110 -16.69 20.42 6.85
CA PRO A 110 -16.37 19.69 5.63
C PRO A 110 -15.43 18.53 5.91
N LYS A 111 -15.67 17.39 5.23
CA LYS A 111 -14.93 16.18 5.40
C LYS A 111 -14.17 15.83 4.12
N VAL A 112 -12.89 15.50 4.27
CA VAL A 112 -12.06 14.90 3.23
C VAL A 112 -11.91 13.42 3.57
N VAL A 113 -12.28 12.54 2.67
CA VAL A 113 -12.21 11.08 2.89
C VAL A 113 -11.31 10.47 1.84
N CYS A 114 -10.27 9.74 2.28
CA CYS A 114 -9.35 9.04 1.39
C CYS A 114 -9.85 7.62 1.10
N LEU A 115 -10.10 7.34 -0.18
CA LEU A 115 -10.31 6.02 -0.74
C LEU A 115 -9.06 5.64 -1.53
N HIS A 116 -8.25 4.71 -1.02
CA HIS A 116 -7.01 4.31 -1.68
C HIS A 116 -7.23 3.56 -2.98
N ASP A 117 -8.26 2.72 -3.02
CA ASP A 117 -8.63 1.89 -4.16
C ASP A 117 -10.11 1.56 -4.14
N THR A 118 -10.55 0.84 -5.17
CA THR A 118 -11.88 0.25 -5.32
C THR A 118 -11.78 -1.26 -5.56
N ILE A 119 -10.76 -1.91 -5.02
CA ILE A 119 -10.57 -3.37 -5.12
C ILE A 119 -11.80 -4.14 -4.64
N PRO A 120 -12.45 -3.77 -3.51
CA PRO A 120 -13.67 -4.42 -3.06
C PRO A 120 -14.85 -4.31 -4.03
N GLU A 121 -14.96 -3.19 -4.72
CA GLU A 121 -16.03 -2.96 -5.71
C GLU A 121 -15.74 -3.65 -7.04
N ARG A 122 -14.46 -3.75 -7.41
CA ARG A 122 -14.00 -4.37 -8.66
C ARG A 122 -13.98 -5.90 -8.58
N PHE A 123 -13.62 -6.45 -7.43
CA PHE A 123 -13.45 -7.88 -7.19
C PHE A 123 -14.22 -8.36 -5.95
N PRO A 124 -15.54 -8.15 -5.89
CA PRO A 124 -16.31 -8.46 -4.68
C PRO A 124 -16.19 -9.93 -4.27
N ASP A 125 -16.16 -10.85 -5.24
CA ASP A 125 -16.08 -12.29 -4.98
C ASP A 125 -14.70 -12.73 -4.45
N LEU A 126 -13.64 -11.96 -4.72
CA LEU A 126 -12.30 -12.20 -4.16
C LEU A 126 -12.13 -11.57 -2.76
N ILE A 127 -12.96 -10.58 -2.42
CA ILE A 127 -12.81 -9.79 -1.21
C ILE A 127 -13.83 -10.15 -0.14
N PHE A 128 -15.09 -10.41 -0.48
CA PHE A 128 -16.12 -10.62 0.53
C PHE A 128 -16.46 -12.08 0.73
N PRO A 129 -16.29 -12.63 1.96
CA PRO A 129 -16.69 -14.01 2.26
C PRO A 129 -18.21 -14.23 2.15
N THR A 130 -19.01 -13.18 2.39
CA THR A 130 -20.46 -13.23 2.38
C THR A 130 -21.08 -11.97 1.78
N LYS A 131 -22.30 -12.09 1.22
CA LYS A 131 -23.08 -10.94 0.73
C LYS A 131 -23.41 -9.92 1.83
N ARG A 132 -23.49 -10.37 3.09
CA ARG A 132 -23.68 -9.49 4.25
C ARG A 132 -22.48 -8.56 4.46
N ASN A 133 -21.26 -9.09 4.32
CA ASN A 133 -20.03 -8.30 4.43
C ASN A 133 -19.93 -7.28 3.28
N GLU A 134 -20.31 -7.70 2.06
CA GLU A 134 -20.37 -6.81 0.91
C GLU A 134 -21.37 -5.67 1.14
N LEU A 135 -22.60 -5.98 1.58
CA LEU A 135 -23.63 -4.97 1.85
C LEU A 135 -23.18 -3.99 2.93
N PHE A 136 -22.58 -4.49 4.02
CA PHE A 136 -22.05 -3.64 5.08
C PHE A 136 -20.98 -2.69 4.55
N TRP A 137 -20.03 -3.20 3.75
CA TRP A 137 -18.99 -2.40 3.12
C TRP A 137 -19.58 -1.32 2.21
N ARG A 138 -20.47 -1.69 1.30
CA ARG A 138 -21.14 -0.76 0.37
C ARG A 138 -21.90 0.34 1.10
N THR A 139 -22.62 -0.01 2.17
CA THR A 139 -23.35 0.97 3.00
C THR A 139 -22.37 1.95 3.67
N LYS A 140 -21.28 1.44 4.23
CA LYS A 140 -20.25 2.25 4.86
C LYS A 140 -19.57 3.20 3.87
N THR A 141 -19.16 2.69 2.71
CA THR A 141 -18.57 3.49 1.63
C THR A 141 -19.56 4.56 1.15
N TRP A 142 -20.82 4.20 0.95
CA TRP A 142 -21.86 5.16 0.58
C TRP A 142 -22.01 6.27 1.62
N LEU A 143 -22.10 5.94 2.92
CA LEU A 143 -22.19 6.93 4.01
C LEU A 143 -20.97 7.86 4.02
N ALA A 144 -19.78 7.31 3.84
CA ALA A 144 -18.54 8.10 3.76
C ALA A 144 -18.60 9.11 2.60
N LEU A 145 -19.01 8.66 1.41
CA LEU A 145 -19.11 9.50 0.22
C LEU A 145 -20.24 10.57 0.32
N GLN A 146 -21.36 10.27 1.01
CA GLN A 146 -22.41 11.24 1.27
C GLN A 146 -21.95 12.38 2.19
N GLN A 147 -21.07 12.09 3.14
CA GLN A 147 -20.54 13.10 4.07
C GLN A 147 -19.26 13.79 3.54
N ALA A 148 -18.57 13.18 2.60
CA ALA A 148 -17.36 13.75 2.03
C ALA A 148 -17.65 15.00 1.20
N ARG A 149 -17.01 16.11 1.50
CA ARG A 149 -16.95 17.27 0.63
C ARG A 149 -15.98 17.05 -0.52
N ARG A 150 -14.83 16.45 -0.22
CA ARG A 150 -13.80 16.01 -1.16
C ARG A 150 -13.47 14.55 -0.94
N VAL A 151 -13.18 13.86 -2.01
CA VAL A 151 -12.64 12.50 -1.98
C VAL A 151 -11.17 12.58 -2.35
N MET A 152 -10.31 12.06 -1.49
CA MET A 152 -8.88 11.91 -1.77
C MET A 152 -8.62 10.49 -2.27
N THR A 153 -7.64 10.31 -3.15
CA THR A 153 -7.16 9.00 -3.58
C THR A 153 -5.68 9.07 -3.96
N VAL A 154 -5.05 7.93 -4.20
CA VAL A 154 -3.59 7.84 -4.30
C VAL A 154 -3.04 7.78 -5.73
N SER A 155 -3.91 7.59 -6.74
CA SER A 155 -3.51 7.53 -8.15
C SER A 155 -4.61 8.01 -9.09
N GLN A 156 -4.26 8.33 -10.34
CA GLN A 156 -5.23 8.64 -11.39
C GLN A 156 -6.08 7.41 -11.74
N ALA A 157 -5.47 6.22 -11.73
CA ALA A 157 -6.17 4.97 -11.94
C ALA A 157 -7.28 4.76 -10.88
N SER A 158 -6.95 4.93 -9.59
CA SER A 158 -7.93 4.88 -8.51
C SER A 158 -8.99 5.99 -8.65
N ALA A 159 -8.61 7.19 -9.06
CA ALA A 159 -9.56 8.28 -9.29
C ALA A 159 -10.56 7.96 -10.41
N ALA A 160 -10.09 7.34 -11.50
CA ALA A 160 -10.95 6.88 -12.59
C ALA A 160 -11.94 5.80 -12.12
N ASP A 161 -11.45 4.83 -11.34
CA ASP A 161 -12.28 3.77 -10.78
C ASP A 161 -13.33 4.30 -9.78
N ILE A 162 -12.94 5.17 -8.86
CA ILE A 162 -13.87 5.81 -7.91
C ILE A 162 -14.97 6.55 -8.68
N SER A 163 -14.61 7.26 -9.74
CA SER A 163 -15.60 7.94 -10.57
C SER A 163 -16.51 6.96 -11.31
N ALA A 164 -15.94 5.90 -11.90
CA ALA A 164 -16.70 4.93 -12.70
C ALA A 164 -17.58 4.00 -11.85
N LEU A 165 -17.04 3.46 -10.77
CA LEU A 165 -17.70 2.41 -9.96
C LEU A 165 -18.57 3.00 -8.86
N LEU A 166 -18.12 4.07 -8.19
CA LEU A 166 -18.82 4.70 -7.07
C LEU A 166 -19.59 5.96 -7.47
N LYS A 167 -19.56 6.34 -8.76
CA LYS A 167 -20.29 7.48 -9.34
C LYS A 167 -19.95 8.83 -8.69
N VAL A 168 -18.74 8.96 -8.17
CA VAL A 168 -18.24 10.23 -7.64
C VAL A 168 -17.81 11.11 -8.81
N ARG A 169 -18.26 12.37 -8.82
CA ARG A 169 -17.85 13.34 -9.84
C ARG A 169 -16.34 13.57 -9.79
N ARG A 170 -15.70 13.60 -10.96
CA ARG A 170 -14.24 13.70 -11.06
C ARG A 170 -13.67 14.99 -10.44
N ASP A 171 -14.42 16.08 -10.49
CA ASP A 171 -14.06 17.36 -9.89
C ASP A 171 -14.05 17.36 -8.35
N ARG A 172 -14.70 16.35 -7.72
CA ARG A 172 -14.66 16.13 -6.27
C ARG A 172 -13.49 15.23 -5.84
N ILE A 173 -12.72 14.67 -6.78
CA ILE A 173 -11.64 13.73 -6.47
C ILE A 173 -10.30 14.44 -6.59
N ASP A 174 -9.51 14.41 -5.53
CA ASP A 174 -8.14 14.90 -5.48
C ASP A 174 -7.17 13.72 -5.41
N VAL A 175 -6.17 13.72 -6.29
CA VAL A 175 -5.12 12.69 -6.28
C VAL A 175 -3.95 13.18 -5.44
N VAL A 176 -3.63 12.41 -4.41
CA VAL A 176 -2.52 12.63 -3.47
C VAL A 176 -1.66 11.39 -3.48
N THR A 177 -0.58 11.44 -4.25
CA THR A 177 0.33 10.29 -4.43
C THR A 177 1.07 9.95 -3.13
N GLU A 178 1.54 8.72 -3.03
CA GLU A 178 2.34 8.28 -1.88
C GLU A 178 3.83 8.60 -2.08
N GLY A 179 4.65 8.37 -1.03
CA GLY A 179 6.10 8.47 -1.04
C GLY A 179 6.74 7.22 -0.44
N ALA A 180 7.97 6.93 -0.79
CA ALA A 180 8.76 5.93 -0.09
C ALA A 180 9.38 6.53 1.18
N GLU A 181 9.59 5.70 2.20
CA GLU A 181 10.35 6.10 3.40
C GLU A 181 11.83 6.27 3.07
N ALA A 182 12.52 7.13 3.82
CA ALA A 182 13.93 7.43 3.62
C ALA A 182 14.88 6.21 3.76
N THR A 183 14.40 5.14 4.38
CA THR A 183 15.08 3.84 4.47
C THR A 183 15.29 3.21 3.10
N PHE A 184 14.32 3.37 2.18
CA PHE A 184 14.41 2.86 0.81
C PHE A 184 15.23 3.80 -0.06
N ARG A 185 16.48 3.47 -0.23
CA ARG A 185 17.48 4.24 -1.00
C ARG A 185 18.56 3.32 -1.55
N PRO A 186 19.37 3.74 -2.51
CA PRO A 186 20.53 2.98 -2.94
C PRO A 186 21.51 2.75 -1.78
N ILE A 187 21.90 1.50 -1.61
CA ILE A 187 22.89 1.06 -0.60
C ILE A 187 24.05 0.41 -1.35
N PRO A 188 25.12 1.12 -1.66
CA PRO A 188 26.26 0.59 -2.41
C PRO A 188 27.21 -0.20 -1.50
N ASP A 189 26.67 -1.22 -0.82
CA ASP A 189 27.41 -2.07 0.13
C ASP A 189 27.19 -3.56 -0.20
N PRO A 190 28.12 -4.19 -0.95
CA PRO A 190 28.02 -5.59 -1.30
C PRO A 190 27.93 -6.54 -0.08
N ALA A 191 28.58 -6.18 1.04
CA ALA A 191 28.54 -7.03 2.24
C ALA A 191 27.15 -7.03 2.88
N ARG A 192 26.45 -5.90 2.87
CA ARG A 192 25.04 -5.83 3.32
C ARG A 192 24.13 -6.65 2.40
N HIS A 193 24.33 -6.60 1.09
CA HIS A 193 23.56 -7.38 0.12
C HIS A 193 23.78 -8.89 0.34
N ALA A 194 25.03 -9.32 0.52
CA ALA A 194 25.36 -10.70 0.82
C ALA A 194 24.72 -11.16 2.14
N ALA A 195 24.81 -10.33 3.20
CA ALA A 195 24.20 -10.63 4.48
C ALA A 195 22.65 -10.73 4.41
N ALA A 196 21.99 -9.84 3.66
CA ALA A 196 20.54 -9.90 3.44
C ALA A 196 20.13 -11.19 2.72
N ARG A 197 20.88 -11.61 1.69
CA ARG A 197 20.66 -12.87 0.99
C ARG A 197 20.89 -14.08 1.90
N ALA A 198 21.98 -14.11 2.64
CA ALA A 198 22.36 -15.22 3.52
C ALA A 198 21.32 -15.49 4.62
N ARG A 199 20.70 -14.43 5.19
CA ARG A 199 19.63 -14.57 6.20
C ARG A 199 18.45 -15.39 5.70
N HIS A 200 18.18 -15.37 4.40
CA HIS A 200 17.07 -16.08 3.77
C HIS A 200 17.51 -17.30 2.97
N GLY A 201 18.77 -17.73 3.09
CA GLY A 201 19.30 -18.89 2.38
C GLY A 201 19.43 -18.69 0.86
N ILE A 202 19.55 -17.43 0.40
CA ILE A 202 19.71 -17.08 -1.01
C ILE A 202 21.22 -17.04 -1.32
N PRO A 203 21.73 -17.83 -2.28
CA PRO A 203 23.14 -17.80 -2.65
C PRO A 203 23.59 -16.43 -3.20
N GLU A 204 24.87 -16.14 -3.03
CA GLU A 204 25.49 -14.97 -3.68
C GLU A 204 25.60 -15.17 -5.20
N GLY A 205 25.58 -14.05 -5.92
CA GLY A 205 25.84 -14.04 -7.37
C GLY A 205 24.72 -14.60 -8.24
N VAL A 206 23.65 -15.15 -7.66
CA VAL A 206 22.51 -15.65 -8.44
C VAL A 206 21.46 -14.55 -8.66
N PRO A 207 20.70 -14.56 -9.77
CA PRO A 207 19.59 -13.64 -9.96
C PRO A 207 18.52 -13.84 -8.88
N LEU A 208 17.93 -12.72 -8.39
CA LEU A 208 16.92 -12.72 -7.34
C LEU A 208 15.70 -11.92 -7.76
N LEU A 209 14.55 -12.55 -7.82
CA LEU A 209 13.26 -11.87 -7.86
C LEU A 209 12.71 -11.72 -6.44
N VAL A 210 12.09 -10.59 -6.16
CA VAL A 210 11.45 -10.33 -4.86
C VAL A 210 9.99 -9.99 -5.09
N TYR A 211 9.10 -10.58 -4.31
CA TYR A 211 7.73 -10.13 -4.14
C TYR A 211 7.56 -9.58 -2.73
N VAL A 212 6.87 -8.45 -2.59
CA VAL A 212 6.56 -7.82 -1.29
C VAL A 212 5.06 -7.55 -1.20
N GLY A 213 4.41 -8.09 -0.18
CA GLY A 213 3.01 -7.78 0.06
C GLY A 213 2.23 -8.83 0.84
N GLY A 214 0.92 -8.60 0.94
CA GLY A 214 -0.01 -9.59 1.48
C GLY A 214 -0.31 -10.71 0.48
N PHE A 215 -0.98 -11.77 0.97
CA PHE A 215 -1.29 -12.96 0.17
C PHE A 215 -2.75 -13.05 -0.24
N ASN A 216 -3.44 -11.93 -0.25
CA ASN A 216 -4.81 -11.86 -0.77
C ASN A 216 -4.85 -12.25 -2.25
N ARG A 217 -5.92 -12.91 -2.69
CA ARG A 217 -6.02 -13.45 -4.06
C ARG A 217 -5.83 -12.42 -5.16
N HIS A 218 -6.27 -11.16 -4.94
CA HIS A 218 -6.03 -10.08 -5.91
C HIS A 218 -4.55 -9.69 -6.07
N LYS A 219 -3.67 -10.06 -5.12
CA LYS A 219 -2.21 -9.89 -5.26
C LYS A 219 -1.59 -10.89 -6.24
N ASN A 220 -2.32 -11.93 -6.60
CA ASN A 220 -2.01 -12.85 -7.69
C ASN A 220 -0.64 -13.55 -7.59
N VAL A 221 -0.16 -13.78 -6.35
CA VAL A 221 1.16 -14.38 -6.09
C VAL A 221 1.26 -15.80 -6.65
N LEU A 222 0.14 -16.52 -6.71
CA LEU A 222 0.09 -17.86 -7.30
C LEU A 222 0.53 -17.83 -8.76
N ARG A 223 0.16 -16.82 -9.55
CA ARG A 223 0.57 -16.66 -10.93
C ARG A 223 2.09 -16.50 -11.08
N LEU A 224 2.73 -15.76 -10.15
CA LEU A 224 4.18 -15.66 -10.10
C LEU A 224 4.85 -17.03 -9.80
N ILE A 225 4.29 -17.79 -8.86
CA ILE A 225 4.75 -19.14 -8.52
C ILE A 225 4.59 -20.07 -9.74
N GLU A 226 3.48 -20.02 -10.45
CA GLU A 226 3.20 -20.80 -11.66
C GLU A 226 4.13 -20.44 -12.83
N ALA A 227 4.67 -19.23 -12.88
CA ALA A 227 5.63 -18.81 -13.88
C ALA A 227 7.06 -19.33 -13.59
N MET A 228 7.38 -19.68 -12.34
CA MET A 228 8.74 -20.05 -11.94
C MET A 228 9.37 -21.21 -12.73
N PRO A 229 8.68 -22.32 -13.07
CA PRO A 229 9.26 -23.37 -13.90
C PRO A 229 9.76 -22.87 -15.26
N ALA A 230 9.01 -21.97 -15.92
CA ALA A 230 9.41 -21.40 -17.19
C ALA A 230 10.55 -20.37 -17.02
N ILE A 231 10.56 -19.59 -15.95
CA ILE A 231 11.67 -18.69 -15.60
C ILE A 231 12.95 -19.49 -15.36
N LEU A 232 12.88 -20.59 -14.62
CA LEU A 232 14.02 -21.49 -14.33
C LEU A 232 14.55 -22.18 -15.59
N ALA A 233 13.71 -22.42 -16.60
CA ALA A 233 14.16 -22.97 -17.88
C ALA A 233 15.09 -21.99 -18.61
N ALA A 234 14.84 -20.68 -18.49
CA ALA A 234 15.68 -19.63 -19.06
C ALA A 234 16.84 -19.18 -18.16
N CYS A 235 16.62 -19.22 -16.85
CA CYS A 235 17.56 -18.75 -15.82
C CYS A 235 17.67 -19.79 -14.68
N PRO A 236 18.48 -20.85 -14.82
CA PRO A 236 18.46 -22.03 -13.92
C PRO A 236 18.79 -21.73 -12.46
N ASP A 237 19.55 -20.67 -12.18
CA ASP A 237 20.01 -20.32 -10.83
C ASP A 237 19.17 -19.23 -10.16
N ILE A 238 18.12 -18.74 -10.81
CA ILE A 238 17.27 -17.69 -10.25
C ILE A 238 16.54 -18.16 -9.00
N HIS A 239 16.40 -17.24 -8.04
CA HIS A 239 15.61 -17.44 -6.82
C HIS A 239 14.47 -16.44 -6.77
N LEU A 240 13.40 -16.81 -6.05
CA LEU A 240 12.27 -15.95 -5.75
C LEU A 240 12.10 -15.85 -4.23
N ALA A 241 12.25 -14.66 -3.67
CA ALA A 241 11.92 -14.35 -2.29
C ALA A 241 10.50 -13.78 -2.21
N ILE A 242 9.62 -14.43 -1.45
CA ILE A 242 8.24 -14.00 -1.20
C ILE A 242 8.19 -13.43 0.22
N VAL A 243 8.12 -12.11 0.30
CA VAL A 243 8.11 -11.35 1.55
C VAL A 243 6.70 -10.98 1.93
N GLY A 244 6.27 -11.36 3.12
CA GLY A 244 4.96 -11.03 3.66
C GLY A 244 4.59 -11.89 4.86
N ARG A 245 3.58 -11.46 5.59
CA ARG A 245 3.13 -12.14 6.80
C ARG A 245 2.53 -13.50 6.47
N THR A 246 3.15 -14.57 6.94
CA THR A 246 2.72 -15.95 6.71
C THR A 246 1.88 -16.56 7.84
N THR A 247 1.64 -15.80 8.91
CA THR A 247 0.89 -16.27 10.10
C THR A 247 -0.10 -15.19 10.57
N GLY A 248 -1.23 -15.60 11.16
CA GLY A 248 -2.17 -14.70 11.84
C GLY A 248 -3.19 -13.98 10.95
N ALA A 249 -3.20 -14.15 9.65
CA ALA A 249 -4.25 -13.64 8.77
C ALA A 249 -5.39 -14.67 8.68
N ARG A 250 -6.59 -14.33 9.17
CA ARG A 250 -7.69 -15.29 9.27
C ARG A 250 -8.70 -15.27 8.11
N PHE A 251 -8.76 -14.23 7.29
CA PHE A 251 -9.88 -14.04 6.35
C PHE A 251 -9.51 -13.93 4.87
N TRP A 252 -8.26 -13.63 4.51
CA TRP A 252 -7.89 -13.24 3.15
C TRP A 252 -6.59 -13.89 2.68
N ASP A 253 -6.17 -14.95 3.38
CA ASP A 253 -4.86 -15.54 3.23
C ASP A 253 -4.97 -16.87 2.49
N ASN A 254 -4.28 -16.96 1.35
CA ASN A 254 -4.15 -18.19 0.59
C ASN A 254 -2.74 -18.80 0.71
N ILE A 255 -2.05 -18.55 1.83
CA ILE A 255 -0.65 -18.98 2.02
C ILE A 255 -0.45 -20.50 1.81
N ASP A 256 -1.41 -21.32 2.26
CA ASP A 256 -1.31 -22.78 2.08
C ASP A 256 -1.42 -23.16 0.60
N GLU A 257 -2.28 -22.48 -0.19
CA GLU A 257 -2.37 -22.64 -1.63
C GLU A 257 -1.05 -22.24 -2.32
N LEU A 258 -0.43 -21.14 -1.87
CA LEU A 258 0.86 -20.66 -2.40
C LEU A 258 1.99 -21.65 -2.09
N ARG A 259 2.07 -22.16 -0.87
CA ARG A 259 3.06 -23.17 -0.48
C ARG A 259 2.89 -24.47 -1.25
N ALA A 260 1.63 -24.93 -1.40
CA ALA A 260 1.33 -26.09 -2.23
C ALA A 260 1.73 -25.85 -3.70
N GLY A 261 1.45 -24.66 -4.23
CA GLY A 261 1.88 -24.24 -5.57
C GLY A 261 3.39 -24.28 -5.74
N ALA A 262 4.14 -23.73 -4.79
CA ALA A 262 5.60 -23.70 -4.80
C ALA A 262 6.23 -25.10 -4.73
N SER A 263 5.53 -26.08 -4.16
CA SER A 263 6.00 -27.46 -4.02
C SER A 263 5.65 -28.36 -5.20
N ARG A 264 4.83 -27.90 -6.16
CA ARG A 264 4.36 -28.74 -7.30
C ARG A 264 5.47 -29.08 -8.29
N ASP A 265 6.38 -28.15 -8.53
CA ASP A 265 7.53 -28.35 -9.40
C ASP A 265 8.79 -28.55 -8.58
N ALA A 266 9.47 -29.70 -8.77
CA ALA A 266 10.67 -30.05 -8.00
C ALA A 266 11.85 -29.08 -8.22
N ARG A 267 11.95 -28.47 -9.41
CA ARG A 267 12.98 -27.44 -9.72
C ARG A 267 12.70 -26.14 -9.02
N ALA A 268 11.44 -25.75 -8.96
CA ALA A 268 11.00 -24.50 -8.34
C ALA A 268 10.97 -24.60 -6.79
N SER A 269 10.73 -25.78 -6.23
CA SER A 269 10.53 -25.99 -4.78
C SER A 269 11.70 -25.49 -3.93
N GLY A 270 12.94 -25.66 -4.37
CA GLY A 270 14.14 -25.17 -3.66
C GLY A 270 14.54 -23.73 -4.00
N ARG A 271 13.82 -23.08 -4.92
CA ARG A 271 14.14 -21.73 -5.44
C ARG A 271 13.12 -20.68 -5.02
N ILE A 272 11.98 -21.08 -4.46
CA ILE A 272 10.93 -20.20 -3.94
C ILE A 272 11.02 -20.18 -2.42
N LEU A 273 11.32 -19.01 -1.86
CA LEU A 273 11.61 -18.83 -0.44
C LEU A 273 10.56 -17.89 0.17
N PHE A 274 9.88 -18.35 1.22
CA PHE A 274 8.96 -17.54 2.00
C PHE A 274 9.71 -16.98 3.22
N THR A 275 10.05 -15.68 3.18
CA THR A 275 10.87 -15.06 4.24
C THR A 275 10.07 -14.74 5.51
N GLY A 276 8.75 -14.69 5.42
CA GLY A 276 7.93 -14.08 6.46
C GLY A 276 7.91 -12.55 6.36
N GLU A 277 7.45 -11.91 7.42
CA GLU A 277 7.51 -10.46 7.58
C GLU A 277 8.90 -10.04 8.03
N ILE A 278 9.48 -9.03 7.40
CA ILE A 278 10.79 -8.47 7.72
C ILE A 278 10.69 -6.97 7.95
N ALA A 279 11.65 -6.40 8.68
CA ALA A 279 11.72 -4.96 8.96
C ALA A 279 12.05 -4.15 7.69
N ASP A 280 11.70 -2.87 7.68
CA ASP A 280 11.92 -1.99 6.52
C ASP A 280 13.40 -1.88 6.14
N GLU A 281 14.31 -1.87 7.13
CA GLU A 281 15.76 -1.84 6.89
C GLU A 281 16.24 -3.11 6.17
N GLU A 282 15.76 -4.27 6.62
CA GLU A 282 16.08 -5.55 5.99
C GLU A 282 15.43 -5.68 4.60
N MET A 283 14.23 -5.14 4.44
CA MET A 283 13.55 -5.03 3.16
C MET A 283 14.35 -4.17 2.17
N ALA A 284 14.84 -3.02 2.61
CA ALA A 284 15.68 -2.16 1.79
C ALA A 284 16.97 -2.87 1.35
N ASP A 285 17.63 -3.60 2.26
CA ASP A 285 18.83 -4.40 1.94
C ASP A 285 18.51 -5.49 0.91
N LEU A 286 17.38 -6.19 1.08
CA LEU A 286 16.97 -7.26 0.17
C LEU A 286 16.59 -6.72 -1.21
N LEU A 287 15.87 -5.57 -1.27
CA LEU A 287 15.55 -4.91 -2.53
C LEU A 287 16.83 -4.46 -3.25
N ASN A 288 17.79 -3.84 -2.56
CA ASN A 288 19.08 -3.46 -3.15
C ASN A 288 19.86 -4.66 -3.69
N ALA A 289 19.69 -5.85 -3.07
CA ALA A 289 20.31 -7.11 -3.52
C ALA A 289 19.53 -7.79 -4.65
N ALA A 290 18.33 -7.34 -5.00
CA ALA A 290 17.46 -8.00 -5.96
C ALA A 290 17.75 -7.60 -7.41
N SER A 291 17.47 -8.51 -8.34
CA SER A 291 17.48 -8.25 -9.77
C SER A 291 16.23 -7.49 -10.19
N ALA A 292 15.08 -7.79 -9.58
CA ALA A 292 13.83 -7.08 -9.75
C ALA A 292 12.84 -7.34 -8.62
N LEU A 293 11.95 -6.37 -8.38
CA LEU A 293 10.68 -6.59 -7.70
C LEU A 293 9.64 -7.08 -8.70
N VAL A 294 8.80 -8.05 -8.33
CA VAL A 294 7.67 -8.51 -9.15
C VAL A 294 6.36 -8.12 -8.49
N MET A 295 5.51 -7.40 -9.23
CA MET A 295 4.18 -6.97 -8.81
C MET A 295 3.09 -7.62 -9.71
N PRO A 296 2.66 -8.86 -9.40
CA PRO A 296 1.74 -9.61 -10.27
C PRO A 296 0.26 -9.26 -10.04
N SER A 297 -0.04 -8.26 -9.23
CA SER A 297 -1.36 -7.93 -8.73
C SER A 297 -2.37 -7.71 -9.85
N LEU A 298 -3.59 -8.23 -9.69
CA LEU A 298 -4.72 -7.96 -10.58
C LEU A 298 -5.12 -6.48 -10.54
N TRP A 299 -4.89 -5.82 -9.41
CA TRP A 299 -5.15 -4.39 -9.22
C TRP A 299 -4.39 -3.83 -8.02
N GLU A 300 -3.87 -2.61 -8.16
CA GLU A 300 -3.29 -1.82 -7.07
C GLU A 300 -3.89 -0.42 -7.04
N GLY A 301 -4.04 0.14 -5.84
CA GLY A 301 -4.42 1.54 -5.67
C GLY A 301 -3.27 2.50 -5.98
N PHE A 302 -2.05 2.15 -5.54
CA PHE A 302 -0.81 2.87 -5.83
C PHE A 302 0.33 1.92 -6.20
N GLY A 303 0.64 0.94 -5.35
CA GLY A 303 1.77 0.04 -5.55
C GLY A 303 3.01 0.53 -4.80
N LEU A 304 2.86 0.87 -3.52
CA LEU A 304 3.96 1.35 -2.67
C LEU A 304 5.23 0.48 -2.74
N PRO A 305 5.16 -0.88 -2.75
CA PRO A 305 6.37 -1.70 -2.91
C PRO A 305 7.13 -1.44 -4.21
N ALA A 306 6.43 -1.10 -5.30
CA ALA A 306 7.11 -0.73 -6.55
C ALA A 306 7.89 0.58 -6.40
N LEU A 307 7.33 1.58 -5.71
CA LEU A 307 8.03 2.82 -5.43
C LEU A 307 9.23 2.60 -4.48
N GLU A 308 9.07 1.77 -3.46
CA GLU A 308 10.14 1.39 -2.53
C GLU A 308 11.32 0.70 -3.25
N ALA A 309 11.00 -0.25 -4.15
CA ALA A 309 12.01 -0.90 -4.99
C ALA A 309 12.71 0.10 -5.93
N MET A 310 11.95 0.94 -6.62
CA MET A 310 12.52 1.98 -7.49
C MET A 310 13.40 2.97 -6.72
N SER A 311 13.04 3.30 -5.48
CA SER A 311 13.86 4.14 -4.60
C SER A 311 15.18 3.49 -4.21
N CYS A 312 15.25 2.16 -4.17
CA CYS A 312 16.48 1.38 -4.02
C CYS A 312 17.27 1.23 -5.33
N GLY A 313 16.73 1.66 -6.46
CA GLY A 313 17.31 1.44 -7.80
C GLY A 313 16.99 0.05 -8.36
N THR A 314 16.03 -0.66 -7.79
CA THR A 314 15.63 -2.00 -8.22
C THR A 314 14.57 -1.91 -9.31
N PRO A 315 14.77 -2.52 -10.50
CA PRO A 315 13.79 -2.59 -11.56
C PRO A 315 12.49 -3.29 -11.11
N VAL A 316 11.39 -2.99 -11.79
CA VAL A 316 10.09 -3.58 -11.46
C VAL A 316 9.53 -4.36 -12.65
N LEU A 317 9.15 -5.61 -12.40
CA LEU A 317 8.28 -6.39 -13.29
C LEU A 317 6.84 -6.23 -12.80
N ALA A 318 6.02 -5.50 -13.53
CA ALA A 318 4.70 -5.09 -13.09
C ALA A 318 3.58 -5.65 -13.97
N ALA A 319 2.49 -6.06 -13.35
CA ALA A 319 1.25 -6.28 -14.08
C ALA A 319 0.79 -4.99 -14.76
N ASN A 320 0.34 -5.08 -16.01
CA ASN A 320 -0.17 -3.95 -16.77
C ASN A 320 -1.61 -3.59 -16.36
N ARG A 321 -1.82 -3.31 -15.07
CA ARG A 321 -3.14 -3.05 -14.47
C ARG A 321 -3.09 -2.01 -13.36
N GLY A 322 -4.22 -1.34 -13.17
CA GLY A 322 -4.43 -0.39 -12.08
C GLY A 322 -3.44 0.78 -12.14
N SER A 323 -2.87 1.12 -11.00
CA SER A 323 -1.89 2.21 -10.88
C SER A 323 -0.46 1.82 -11.26
N LEU A 324 -0.15 0.54 -11.44
CA LEU A 324 1.23 0.11 -11.69
C LEU A 324 1.86 0.76 -12.92
N PRO A 325 1.18 0.87 -14.09
CA PRO A 325 1.73 1.62 -15.23
C PRO A 325 1.94 3.11 -14.94
N GLU A 326 1.05 3.72 -14.13
CA GLU A 326 1.17 5.12 -13.72
C GLU A 326 2.35 5.34 -12.78
N VAL A 327 2.61 4.43 -11.85
CA VAL A 327 3.67 4.57 -10.84
C VAL A 327 5.03 4.18 -11.41
N VAL A 328 5.13 3.04 -12.06
CA VAL A 328 6.39 2.48 -12.57
C VAL A 328 6.87 3.21 -13.83
N GLY A 329 5.96 3.58 -14.76
CA GLY A 329 6.33 4.29 -15.99
C GLY A 329 7.28 3.48 -16.85
N ASP A 330 8.40 4.08 -17.28
CA ASP A 330 9.44 3.45 -18.10
C ASP A 330 10.56 2.77 -17.27
N ALA A 331 10.37 2.66 -15.96
CA ALA A 331 11.34 2.05 -15.05
C ALA A 331 11.15 0.54 -14.86
N GLY A 332 10.24 -0.09 -15.61
CA GLY A 332 9.95 -1.52 -15.49
C GLY A 332 9.54 -2.17 -16.80
N LEU A 333 9.35 -3.48 -16.74
CA LEU A 333 8.73 -4.27 -17.80
C LEU A 333 7.32 -4.68 -17.35
N TYR A 334 6.42 -4.80 -18.33
CA TYR A 334 5.02 -5.08 -18.07
C TYR A 334 4.59 -6.43 -18.66
N PHE A 335 3.60 -7.04 -18.00
CA PHE A 335 2.96 -8.27 -18.44
C PHE A 335 1.47 -8.25 -18.08
N GLU A 336 0.69 -9.05 -18.79
CA GLU A 336 -0.73 -9.27 -18.43
C GLU A 336 -0.82 -10.17 -17.20
N PRO A 337 -1.55 -9.76 -16.13
CA PRO A 337 -1.51 -10.43 -14.83
C PRO A 337 -2.06 -11.87 -14.87
N GLU A 338 -2.89 -12.21 -15.85
CA GLU A 338 -3.40 -13.57 -16.06
C GLU A 338 -2.47 -14.44 -16.90
N ASP A 339 -1.39 -13.89 -17.51
CA ASP A 339 -0.47 -14.59 -18.40
C ASP A 339 0.86 -14.91 -17.71
N ALA A 340 0.98 -16.15 -17.17
CA ALA A 340 2.21 -16.62 -16.56
C ALA A 340 3.37 -16.77 -17.56
N ALA A 341 3.06 -17.04 -18.83
CA ALA A 341 4.10 -17.21 -19.85
C ALA A 341 4.72 -15.84 -20.24
N GLU A 342 3.89 -14.79 -20.33
CA GLU A 342 4.41 -13.44 -20.54
C GLU A 342 5.24 -12.96 -19.33
N LEU A 343 4.77 -13.19 -18.10
CA LEU A 343 5.55 -12.89 -16.90
C LEU A 343 6.92 -13.58 -16.96
N ALA A 344 6.95 -14.88 -17.32
CA ALA A 344 8.20 -15.63 -17.41
C ALA A 344 9.11 -15.06 -18.51
N ALA A 345 8.55 -14.70 -19.68
CA ALA A 345 9.31 -14.11 -20.77
C ALA A 345 9.93 -12.77 -20.36
N ARG A 346 9.18 -11.89 -19.66
CA ARG A 346 9.68 -10.59 -19.16
C ARG A 346 10.74 -10.76 -18.08
N ALA A 347 10.59 -11.75 -17.20
CA ALA A 347 11.62 -12.05 -16.21
C ALA A 347 12.92 -12.54 -16.88
N ALA A 348 12.82 -13.46 -17.84
CA ALA A 348 13.96 -13.92 -18.64
C ALA A 348 14.63 -12.76 -19.41
N GLU A 349 13.84 -11.93 -20.10
CA GLU A 349 14.31 -10.74 -20.81
C GLU A 349 15.14 -9.83 -19.91
N LEU A 350 14.61 -9.50 -18.72
CA LEU A 350 15.30 -8.67 -17.73
C LEU A 350 16.66 -9.23 -17.32
N ILE A 351 16.72 -10.53 -17.07
CA ILE A 351 17.92 -11.18 -16.53
C ILE A 351 18.97 -11.45 -17.60
N THR A 352 18.53 -11.84 -18.81
CA THR A 352 19.45 -12.29 -19.86
C THR A 352 19.88 -11.20 -20.84
N THR A 353 19.18 -10.07 -20.91
CA THR A 353 19.53 -8.97 -21.81
C THR A 353 20.63 -8.10 -21.22
N PRO A 354 21.82 -8.06 -21.83
CA PRO A 354 22.92 -7.26 -21.29
C PRO A 354 22.58 -5.78 -21.12
N GLY A 355 22.86 -5.21 -19.97
CA GLY A 355 22.67 -3.80 -19.66
C GLY A 355 21.22 -3.38 -19.40
N LEU A 356 20.24 -4.25 -19.57
CA LEU A 356 18.83 -3.90 -19.36
C LEU A 356 18.53 -3.59 -17.89
N GLN A 357 19.03 -4.40 -16.95
CA GLN A 357 18.91 -4.14 -15.51
C GLN A 357 19.48 -2.77 -15.13
N GLN A 358 20.67 -2.44 -15.61
CA GLN A 358 21.31 -1.15 -15.31
C GLN A 358 20.51 0.03 -15.90
N THR A 359 19.98 -0.14 -17.10
CA THR A 359 19.13 0.87 -17.76
C THR A 359 17.86 1.12 -16.94
N LEU A 360 17.16 0.04 -16.56
CA LEU A 360 15.94 0.15 -15.77
C LEU A 360 16.21 0.64 -14.35
N SER A 361 17.33 0.26 -13.73
CA SER A 361 17.76 0.79 -12.42
C SER A 361 17.92 2.31 -12.46
N THR A 362 18.60 2.84 -13.48
CA THR A 362 18.76 4.29 -13.65
C THR A 362 17.41 5.00 -13.79
N ARG A 363 16.50 4.43 -14.60
CA ARG A 363 15.15 4.96 -14.77
C ARG A 363 14.33 4.85 -13.47
N ALA A 364 14.48 3.76 -12.72
CA ALA A 364 13.80 3.56 -11.44
C ALA A 364 14.14 4.67 -10.43
N LEU A 365 15.41 4.99 -10.28
CA LEU A 365 15.85 6.08 -9.41
C LEU A 365 15.30 7.44 -9.86
N ALA A 366 15.36 7.74 -11.15
CA ALA A 366 14.80 8.98 -11.70
C ALA A 366 13.27 9.06 -11.54
N ARG A 367 12.58 7.93 -11.71
CA ARG A 367 11.13 7.84 -11.54
C ARG A 367 10.71 8.02 -10.09
N ALA A 368 11.39 7.37 -9.15
CA ALA A 368 11.10 7.47 -7.73
C ALA A 368 11.16 8.91 -7.20
N GLN A 369 12.06 9.75 -7.72
CA GLN A 369 12.18 11.17 -7.35
C GLN A 369 10.93 12.01 -7.65
N GLN A 370 10.01 11.51 -8.51
CA GLN A 370 8.77 12.21 -8.81
C GLN A 370 7.70 12.03 -7.71
N PHE A 371 7.95 11.15 -6.76
CA PHE A 371 7.07 10.82 -5.64
C PHE A 371 7.75 11.17 -4.32
N GLY A 372 6.96 11.49 -3.30
CA GLY A 372 7.50 11.80 -1.99
C GLY A 372 6.43 12.36 -1.05
N TRP A 373 6.65 12.19 0.25
CA TRP A 373 5.69 12.60 1.26
C TRP A 373 5.51 14.12 1.34
N ASP A 374 6.55 14.93 1.05
CA ASP A 374 6.41 16.39 0.97
C ASP A 374 5.46 16.81 -0.15
N ARG A 375 5.55 16.17 -1.31
CA ARG A 375 4.62 16.40 -2.42
C ARG A 375 3.22 15.93 -2.06
N ALA A 376 3.09 14.78 -1.39
CA ALA A 376 1.82 14.28 -0.89
C ALA A 376 1.17 15.28 0.09
N ALA A 377 1.95 15.85 1.00
CA ALA A 377 1.50 16.88 1.92
C ALA A 377 1.03 18.15 1.19
N ASP A 378 1.75 18.63 0.15
CA ASP A 378 1.30 19.75 -0.70
C ASP A 378 -0.07 19.49 -1.35
N LEU A 379 -0.26 18.29 -1.86
CA LEU A 379 -1.50 17.87 -2.51
C LEU A 379 -2.64 17.75 -1.50
N ALA A 380 -2.37 17.19 -0.32
CA ALA A 380 -3.34 17.06 0.76
C ALA A 380 -3.79 18.44 1.30
N GLU A 381 -2.87 19.36 1.55
CA GLU A 381 -3.18 20.73 1.96
C GLU A 381 -4.05 21.47 0.93
N ARG A 382 -3.80 21.26 -0.36
CA ARG A 382 -4.67 21.78 -1.44
C ARG A 382 -6.08 21.18 -1.37
N SER A 383 -6.21 19.89 -1.11
CA SER A 383 -7.50 19.22 -0.94
C SER A 383 -8.26 19.80 0.28
N PHE A 384 -7.56 20.07 1.40
CA PHE A 384 -8.16 20.68 2.59
C PHE A 384 -8.68 22.10 2.28
N ARG A 385 -7.90 22.94 1.57
CA ARG A 385 -8.36 24.27 1.15
C ARG A 385 -9.59 24.17 0.23
N ARG A 386 -9.57 23.31 -0.79
CA ARG A 386 -10.72 23.10 -1.68
C ARG A 386 -11.98 22.61 -0.94
N ALA A 387 -11.82 21.89 0.17
CA ALA A 387 -12.95 21.49 0.99
C ALA A 387 -13.59 22.66 1.73
N LEU A 388 -12.84 23.73 1.99
CA LEU A 388 -13.35 24.96 2.62
C LEU A 388 -14.01 25.91 1.61
N ASP A 389 -13.47 26.00 0.39
CA ASP A 389 -13.92 26.95 -0.64
C ASP A 389 -15.28 26.58 -1.24
N GLY A 390 -15.80 25.40 -1.01
CA GLY A 390 -17.10 24.95 -1.46
C GLY A 390 -17.08 23.91 -2.51
#